data_a86f3efeac7c8a87efcdf09ab7e2848b
#
_entry.id   a86f3efeac7c8a87efcdf09ab7e2848b
#
_cell.length_a   1.000
_cell.length_b   1.000
_cell.length_c   1.000
_cell.angle_alpha   90.00
_cell.angle_beta   90.00
_cell.angle_gamma   90.00
#
_symmetry.space_group_name_H-M   'P 1'
#
loop_
_entity.id
_entity.type
_entity.pdbx_description
1 polymer ?
#
loop_
_entity_poly.entity_id
_entity_poly.type
_entity_poly.pdbx_seq_one_letter_code
_entity_poly.pdbx_strand_id
1 'polypeptide(L)' 'MNEKIRIKDIAERAGVSVVTVDRVLHDRPNVSKPAREKVERALKEMN' A
#
# COMPACT_ATOMS: atom_id res chain seq x y z
N MET A 1 4.25 2.07 -19.70
CA MET A 1 3.81 2.09 -19.35
C MET A 1 3.22 1.91 -18.71
N ASN A 2 2.82 1.78 -18.20
CA ASN A 2 2.27 1.62 -17.46
C ASN A 2 1.92 1.45 -16.84
N GLU A 3 2.02 1.34 -16.76
CA GLU A 3 1.71 1.03 -16.11
C GLU A 3 0.96 1.01 -15.16
N LYS A 4 0.70 0.29 -14.85
CA LYS A 4 -0.27 0.19 -13.84
C LYS A 4 0.27 -0.39 -12.61
N ILE A 5 0.15 0.33 -11.46
CA ILE A 5 0.59 -0.11 -10.16
C ILE A 5 -0.55 -0.88 -9.53
N ARG A 6 -0.34 -2.16 -9.27
CA ARG A 6 -1.37 -2.98 -8.70
C ARG A 6 -1.21 -3.06 -7.20
N ILE A 7 -2.31 -3.39 -6.52
CA ILE A 7 -2.29 -3.56 -5.07
C ILE A 7 -1.22 -4.56 -4.67
N LYS A 8 -1.08 -5.63 -5.43
CA LYS A 8 -0.09 -6.64 -5.16
C LYS A 8 1.32 -6.07 -5.19
N ASP A 9 1.59 -5.21 -6.15
CA ASP A 9 2.92 -4.61 -6.26
C ASP A 9 3.19 -3.70 -5.07
N ILE A 10 2.19 -2.95 -4.67
CA ILE A 10 2.33 -2.07 -3.53
C ILE A 10 2.60 -2.89 -2.27
N ALA A 11 1.87 -3.99 -2.11
CA ALA A 11 2.02 -4.82 -0.92
C ALA A 11 3.43 -5.38 -0.82
N GLU A 12 3.97 -5.84 -1.93
CA GLU A 12 5.32 -6.38 -1.94
C GLU A 12 6.34 -5.30 -1.61
N ARG A 13 6.16 -4.14 -2.19
CA ARG A 13 7.09 -3.05 -1.96
C ARG A 13 7.03 -2.57 -0.51
N ALA A 14 5.84 -2.49 0.05
CA ALA A 14 5.66 -2.03 1.42
C ALA A 14 5.98 -3.11 2.45
N GLY A 15 6.02 -4.36 2.03
CA GLY A 15 6.26 -5.45 2.96
C GLY A 15 5.06 -5.75 3.83
N VAL A 16 3.86 -5.55 3.29
CA VAL A 16 2.62 -5.82 4.02
C VAL A 16 1.72 -6.69 3.15
N SER A 17 0.60 -7.11 3.72
CA SER A 17 -0.34 -7.95 2.97
C SER A 17 -1.17 -7.09 2.02
N VAL A 18 -1.74 -7.76 1.02
CA VAL A 18 -2.63 -7.09 0.07
C VAL A 18 -3.83 -6.49 0.81
N VAL A 19 -4.32 -7.19 1.82
CA VAL A 19 -5.46 -6.70 2.59
C VAL A 19 -5.11 -5.36 3.25
N THR A 20 -3.89 -5.27 3.80
CA THR A 20 -3.46 -4.05 4.45
C THR A 20 -3.43 -2.89 3.45
N VAL A 21 -2.90 -3.14 2.25
CA VAL A 21 -2.86 -2.11 1.22
C VAL A 21 -4.27 -1.66 0.86
N ASP A 22 -5.17 -2.62 0.69
CA ASP A 22 -6.55 -2.30 0.34
C ASP A 22 -7.19 -1.41 1.40
N ARG A 23 -6.96 -1.73 2.67
CA ARG A 23 -7.54 -0.94 3.75
C ARG A 23 -6.99 0.48 3.76
N VAL A 24 -5.69 0.62 3.51
CA VAL A 24 -5.09 1.95 3.47
C VAL A 24 -5.67 2.77 2.33
N LEU A 25 -5.80 2.15 1.17
CA LEU A 25 -6.32 2.85 0.00
C LEU A 25 -7.77 3.28 0.17
N HIS A 26 -8.52 2.53 0.96
CA HIS A 26 -9.93 2.86 1.20
C HIS A 26 -10.12 3.55 2.56
N ASP A 27 -9.03 3.99 3.16
CA ASP A 27 -9.08 4.74 4.40
C ASP A 27 -9.87 4.02 5.48
N ARG A 28 -9.64 2.72 5.60
CA ARG A 28 -10.29 1.92 6.63
C ARG A 28 -9.65 2.14 7.99
N PRO A 29 -10.40 2.03 9.07
CA PRO A 29 -9.86 2.28 10.40
C PRO A 29 -9.01 1.13 10.95
N ASN A 30 -9.08 -0.04 10.36
CA ASN A 30 -8.38 -1.22 10.89
C ASN A 30 -6.97 -1.35 10.35
N VAL A 31 -6.23 -0.26 10.36
CA VAL A 31 -4.86 -0.26 9.88
C VAL A 31 -4.00 0.43 10.92
N SER A 32 -2.92 -0.23 11.31
CA SER A 32 -2.01 0.39 12.26
C SER A 32 -1.26 1.52 11.57
N LYS A 33 -0.82 2.48 12.37
CA LYS A 33 -0.11 3.62 11.85
C LYS A 33 1.17 3.20 11.10
N PRO A 34 1.99 2.30 11.66
CA PRO A 34 3.19 1.87 10.94
C PRO A 34 2.88 1.23 9.59
N ALA A 35 1.80 0.45 9.52
CA ALA A 35 1.43 -0.19 8.28
C ALA A 35 1.01 0.85 7.25
N ARG A 36 0.23 1.83 7.68
CA ARG A 36 -0.21 2.90 6.81
C ARG A 36 1.00 3.66 6.25
N GLU A 37 1.96 3.95 7.10
CA GLU A 37 3.15 4.68 6.67
C GLU A 37 3.95 3.89 5.65
N LYS A 38 4.05 2.59 5.84
CA LYS A 38 4.76 1.75 4.89
C LYS A 38 4.10 1.78 3.52
N VAL A 39 2.78 1.68 3.50
CA VAL A 39 2.05 1.70 2.24
C VAL A 39 2.19 3.06 1.56
N GLU A 40 2.06 4.12 2.32
CA GLU A 40 2.16 5.47 1.76
C GLU A 40 3.55 5.72 1.19
N ARG A 41 4.57 5.24 1.88
CA ARG A 41 5.93 5.38 1.38
C ARG A 41 6.12 4.60 0.08
N ALA A 42 5.58 3.38 0.03
CA ALA A 42 5.70 2.57 -1.16
C ALA A 42 5.00 3.24 -2.35
N LEU A 43 3.83 3.80 -2.12
CA LEU A 43 3.12 4.51 -3.17
C LEU A 43 3.94 5.68 -3.70
N LYS A 44 4.56 6.40 -2.78
CA LYS A 44 5.36 7.56 -3.15
C LYS A 44 6.57 7.15 -3.99
N GLU A 45 7.20 6.05 -3.61
CA GLU A 45 8.38 5.59 -4.34
C GLU A 45 8.02 5.03 -5.70
N MET A 46 6.84 4.45 -5.83
CA MET A 46 6.40 3.83 -7.07
C MET A 46 5.73 4.80 -8.02
N ASN A 47 5.47 5.96 -7.57
CA ASN A 47 4.76 6.95 -8.38
C ASN A 47 5.70 7.70 -9.32
#